data_48fe4474c6cdfae20ae449e767881431
#
_entry.id   48fe4474c6cdfae20ae449e767881431
#
_cell.length_a   1.000
_cell.length_b   1.000
_cell.length_c   1.000
_cell.angle_alpha   90.00
_cell.angle_beta   90.00
_cell.angle_gamma   90.00
#
_symmetry.space_group_name_H-M   'P 1'
#
loop_
_entity.id
_entity.type
_entity.pdbx_description
1 polymer ?
#
loop_
_entity_poly.entity_id
_entity_poly.type
_entity_poly.pdbx_seq_one_letter_code
_entity_poly.pdbx_strand_id
1 'polypeptide(L)'
;MNVTEIRVADCVPFENYPFKIQDNSDMEMLIDSIKESGVLIPIVVRPKGKEYEILSGHRRIYACKMAGIDKVPAIIRELSRDEAVI
;
A
#
# COMPACT_ATOMS: atom_id res chain seq x y z
N MET A 1 12.90 11.46 5.48
CA MET A 1 12.60 10.13 4.94
C MET A 1 12.50 10.18 3.44
N ASN A 2 13.07 9.21 2.77
CA ASN A 2 13.03 9.15 1.32
C ASN A 2 11.78 8.43 0.86
N VAL A 3 11.07 9.04 -0.09
CA VAL A 3 9.94 8.41 -0.76
C VAL A 3 10.45 7.80 -2.06
N THR A 4 10.18 6.52 -2.26
CA THR A 4 10.59 5.76 -3.43
C THR A 4 9.35 5.22 -4.13
N GLU A 5 9.32 5.29 -5.44
CA GLU A 5 8.24 4.70 -6.20
C GLU A 5 8.48 3.20 -6.37
N ILE A 6 7.49 2.38 -5.99
CA ILE A 6 7.57 0.93 -6.11
C ILE A 6 6.36 0.41 -6.89
N ARG A 7 6.46 -0.82 -7.41
CA ARG A 7 5.38 -1.41 -8.18
C ARG A 7 4.30 -1.94 -7.24
N VAL A 8 3.05 -1.63 -7.55
CA VAL A 8 1.90 -2.13 -6.79
C VAL A 8 1.89 -3.66 -6.78
N ALA A 9 2.30 -4.28 -7.89
CA ALA A 9 2.34 -5.75 -8.00
C ALA A 9 3.31 -6.41 -7.02
N ASP A 10 4.30 -5.68 -6.51
CA ASP A 10 5.28 -6.20 -5.56
C ASP A 10 4.83 -6.02 -4.10
N CYS A 11 3.71 -5.35 -3.88
CA CYS A 11 3.20 -5.09 -2.53
C CYS A 11 2.28 -6.22 -2.08
N VAL A 12 2.57 -6.78 -0.90
CA VAL A 12 1.78 -7.87 -0.31
C VAL A 12 1.26 -7.44 1.06
N PRO A 13 0.09 -7.96 1.49
CA PRO A 13 -0.45 -7.61 2.80
C PRO A 13 0.47 -8.06 3.94
N PHE A 14 0.43 -7.32 5.05
CA PHE A 14 1.11 -7.74 6.26
C PHE A 14 0.57 -9.10 6.70
N GLU A 15 1.45 -9.99 7.14
CA GLU A 15 1.08 -11.32 7.60
C GLU A 15 0.03 -11.22 8.70
N ASN A 16 -1.05 -11.99 8.55
CA ASN A 16 -2.18 -11.98 9.50
C ASN A 16 -2.87 -10.62 9.64
N TYR A 17 -2.85 -9.82 8.58
CA TYR A 17 -3.56 -8.54 8.58
C TYR A 17 -5.04 -8.77 8.95
N PRO A 18 -5.51 -8.23 10.09
CA PRO A 18 -6.82 -8.61 10.63
C PRO A 18 -8.01 -7.89 9.98
N PHE A 19 -7.76 -6.88 9.15
CA PHE A 19 -8.83 -6.06 8.59
C PHE A 19 -9.16 -6.52 7.18
N LYS A 20 -10.46 -6.53 6.87
CA LYS A 20 -10.92 -6.80 5.52
C LYS A 20 -11.04 -5.49 4.77
N ILE A 21 -10.62 -5.51 3.52
CA ILE A 21 -10.86 -4.37 2.63
C ILE A 21 -12.32 -4.43 2.20
N GLN A 22 -13.05 -3.35 2.44
CA GLN A 22 -14.45 -3.25 2.05
C GLN A 22 -14.58 -2.43 0.79
N ASP A 23 -15.27 -2.99 -0.19
CA ASP A 23 -15.57 -2.31 -1.44
C ASP A 23 -16.93 -1.61 -1.28
N ASN A 24 -16.89 -0.41 -0.78
CA ASN A 24 -18.07 0.40 -0.48
C ASN A 24 -17.92 1.80 -1.08
N SER A 25 -18.85 2.71 -0.77
CA SER A 25 -18.81 4.07 -1.32
C SER A 25 -17.55 4.83 -0.93
N ASP A 26 -17.03 4.63 0.28
CA ASP A 26 -15.77 5.26 0.68
C ASP A 26 -14.61 4.76 -0.17
N MET A 27 -14.58 3.47 -0.48
CA MET A 27 -13.57 2.90 -1.36
C MET A 27 -13.71 3.44 -2.78
N GLU A 28 -14.93 3.57 -3.28
CA GLU A 28 -15.17 4.14 -4.61
C GLU A 28 -14.65 5.57 -4.71
N MET A 29 -14.86 6.37 -3.68
CA MET A 29 -14.35 7.74 -3.62
C MET A 29 -12.82 7.76 -3.62
N LEU A 30 -12.20 6.83 -2.89
CA LEU A 30 -10.74 6.71 -2.85
C LEU A 30 -10.20 6.32 -4.22
N ILE A 31 -10.83 5.36 -4.88
CA ILE A 31 -10.44 4.92 -6.23
C ILE A 31 -10.52 6.10 -7.21
N ASP A 32 -11.62 6.85 -7.17
CA ASP A 32 -11.81 8.00 -8.06
C ASP A 32 -10.77 9.09 -7.79
N SER A 33 -10.47 9.35 -6.53
CA SER A 33 -9.42 10.30 -6.14
C SER A 33 -8.05 9.89 -6.67
N ILE A 34 -7.74 8.62 -6.59
CA ILE A 34 -6.45 8.08 -7.08
C ILE A 34 -6.38 8.16 -8.60
N LYS A 35 -7.48 7.88 -9.30
CA LYS A 35 -7.53 8.03 -10.76
C LYS A 35 -7.28 9.46 -11.20
N GLU A 36 -7.78 10.41 -10.42
CA GLU A 36 -7.70 11.83 -10.77
C GLU A 36 -6.36 12.45 -10.38
N SER A 37 -5.85 12.14 -9.18
CA SER A 37 -4.71 12.86 -8.60
C SER A 37 -3.53 11.95 -8.25
N GLY A 38 -3.67 10.65 -8.40
CA GLY A 38 -2.65 9.69 -7.95
C GLY A 38 -2.66 9.53 -6.43
N VAL A 39 -1.67 8.83 -5.92
CA VAL A 39 -1.52 8.61 -4.47
C VAL A 39 -0.67 9.75 -3.92
N LEU A 40 -1.29 10.62 -3.11
CA LEU A 40 -0.63 11.80 -2.57
C LEU A 40 0.14 11.51 -1.27
N ILE A 41 -0.32 10.51 -0.51
CA ILE A 41 0.30 10.13 0.75
C ILE A 41 1.02 8.80 0.55
N PRO A 42 2.34 8.71 0.80
CA PRO A 42 3.07 7.46 0.62
C PRO A 42 2.55 6.35 1.53
N ILE A 43 2.60 5.12 1.02
CA ILE A 43 2.42 3.95 1.86
C ILE A 43 3.72 3.65 2.60
N VAL A 44 3.65 2.82 3.62
CA VAL A 44 4.84 2.35 4.35
C VAL A 44 4.96 0.85 4.18
N VAL A 45 6.14 0.41 3.77
CA VAL A 45 6.41 -1.02 3.51
C VAL A 45 7.74 -1.43 4.13
N ARG A 46 7.93 -2.74 4.25
CA ARG A 46 9.25 -3.31 4.56
C ARG A 46 9.63 -4.33 3.51
N PRO A 47 10.91 -4.51 3.22
CA PRO A 47 11.33 -5.56 2.28
C PRO A 47 11.01 -6.95 2.83
N LYS A 48 10.54 -7.83 1.95
CA LYS A 48 10.28 -9.22 2.27
C LYS A 48 10.64 -10.07 1.05
N GLY A 49 11.88 -10.55 0.99
CA GLY A 49 12.37 -11.22 -0.20
C GLY A 49 12.37 -10.27 -1.39
N LYS A 50 11.71 -10.66 -2.46
CA LYS A 50 11.57 -9.84 -3.66
C LYS A 50 10.37 -8.92 -3.62
N GLU A 51 9.58 -8.99 -2.55
CA GLU A 51 8.35 -8.24 -2.41
C GLU A 51 8.47 -7.22 -1.29
N TYR A 52 7.45 -6.38 -1.17
CA TYR A 52 7.32 -5.41 -0.09
C TYR A 52 6.08 -5.73 0.71
N GLU A 53 6.25 -5.93 2.02
CA GLU A 53 5.12 -6.15 2.90
C GLU A 53 4.56 -4.80 3.37
N ILE A 54 3.26 -4.62 3.21
CA ILE A 54 2.59 -3.36 3.52
C ILE A 54 2.43 -3.22 5.04
N LEU A 55 2.98 -2.16 5.61
CA LEU A 55 2.82 -1.81 7.03
C LEU A 55 1.68 -0.82 7.21
N SER A 56 1.52 0.09 6.25
CA SER A 56 0.45 1.08 6.26
C SER A 56 0.05 1.39 4.83
N GLY A 57 -1.25 1.45 4.57
CA GLY A 57 -1.76 1.80 3.24
C GLY A 57 -2.38 0.64 2.49
N HIS A 58 -2.87 -0.38 3.17
CA HIS A 58 -3.55 -1.52 2.52
C HIS A 58 -4.71 -1.07 1.63
N ARG A 59 -5.52 -0.13 2.11
CA ARG A 59 -6.63 0.40 1.33
C ARG A 59 -6.16 1.15 0.08
N ARG A 60 -5.06 1.90 0.19
CA ARG A 60 -4.50 2.62 -0.95
C ARG A 60 -3.98 1.66 -2.01
N ILE A 61 -3.35 0.55 -1.61
CA ILE A 61 -2.89 -0.47 -2.56
C ILE A 61 -4.08 -1.10 -3.27
N TYR A 62 -5.13 -1.47 -2.55
CA TYR A 62 -6.35 -2.00 -3.16
C TYR A 62 -6.93 -1.01 -4.17
N ALA A 63 -7.05 0.26 -3.76
CA ALA A 63 -7.59 1.29 -4.63
C ALA A 63 -6.72 1.52 -5.88
N CYS A 64 -5.40 1.43 -5.74
CA CYS A 64 -4.48 1.51 -6.88
C CYS A 64 -4.73 0.39 -7.87
N LYS A 65 -4.91 -0.83 -7.39
CA LYS A 65 -5.22 -1.97 -8.27
C LYS A 65 -6.52 -1.75 -9.03
N MET A 66 -7.54 -1.26 -8.35
CA MET A 66 -8.83 -0.97 -8.97
C MET A 66 -8.76 0.20 -9.93
N ALA A 67 -7.88 1.16 -9.67
CA ALA A 67 -7.69 2.33 -10.54
C ALA A 67 -6.76 2.07 -11.73
N GLY A 68 -6.13 0.90 -11.80
CA GLY A 68 -5.19 0.57 -12.86
C GLY A 68 -3.85 1.29 -12.71
N ILE A 69 -3.46 1.64 -11.49
CA ILE A 69 -2.20 2.31 -11.20
C ILE A 69 -1.12 1.26 -10.95
N ASP A 70 0.00 1.35 -11.66
CA ASP A 70 1.08 0.36 -11.60
C ASP A 70 2.10 0.64 -10.50
N LYS A 71 2.29 1.90 -10.16
CA LYS A 71 3.33 2.32 -9.21
C LYS A 71 2.75 3.21 -8.13
N VAL A 72 3.37 3.18 -6.96
CA VAL A 72 2.89 3.92 -5.78
C VAL A 72 4.08 4.46 -5.02
N PRO A 73 3.98 5.70 -4.49
CA PRO A 73 5.02 6.23 -3.63
C PRO A 73 5.04 5.49 -2.29
N ALA A 74 6.21 5.14 -1.81
CA ALA A 74 6.37 4.35 -0.60
C ALA A 74 7.56 4.82 0.21
N ILE A 75 7.45 4.68 1.52
CA ILE A 75 8.54 4.78 2.45
C ILE A 75 8.94 3.35 2.81
N ILE A 76 10.19 2.99 2.51
CA ILE A 76 10.71 1.64 2.78
C ILE A 76 11.41 1.68 4.13
N ARG A 77 10.93 0.85 5.06
CA ARG A 77 11.51 0.71 6.37
C ARG A 77 12.07 -0.70 6.54
N GLU A 78 13.33 -0.78 6.90
CA GLU A 78 13.98 -2.06 7.10
C GLU A 78 13.77 -2.52 8.54
N LEU A 79 12.56 -3.05 8.79
CA LEU A 79 12.17 -3.55 10.10
C LEU A 79 12.07 -5.07 10.06
N SER A 80 12.45 -5.72 11.19
CA SER A 80 12.15 -7.12 11.36
C SER A 80 10.64 -7.30 11.51
N ARG A 81 10.16 -8.55 11.39
CA ARG A 81 8.74 -8.83 11.61
C ARG A 81 8.29 -8.38 13.01
N ASP A 82 9.11 -8.63 14.01
CA ASP A 82 8.76 -8.26 15.39
C ASP A 82 8.70 -6.75 15.58
N GLU A 83 9.59 -6.00 14.92
CA GLU A 83 9.55 -4.55 14.95
C GLU A 83 8.34 -3.98 14.21
N ALA A 84 7.85 -4.70 13.20
CA ALA A 84 6.72 -4.26 12.39
C ALA A 84 5.36 -4.57 13.04
N VAL A 85 5.31 -5.44 14.03
CA VAL A 85 4.06 -5.77 14.74
C VAL A 85 3.61 -4.57 15.56
N ILE A 86 2.38 -4.19 15.37
CA ILE A 86 1.77 -3.03 16.01
C ILE A 86 0.83 -3.51 17.11
#